data_e8e52b827869fa527b0aa27e8a209718
#
_entry.id   e8e52b827869fa527b0aa27e8a209718
#
_cell.length_a   1.000
_cell.length_b   1.000
_cell.length_c   1.000
_cell.angle_alpha   90.00
_cell.angle_beta   90.00
_cell.angle_gamma   90.00
#
_symmetry.space_group_name_H-M   'P 1'
#
loop_
_entity.id
_entity.type
_entity.pdbx_description
1 polymer ?
#
loop_
_entity_poly.entity_id
_entity_poly.type
_entity_poly.pdbx_seq_one_letter_code
_entity_poly.pdbx_strand_id
1 'polypeptide(L)'
;YLRSTVDGKNGNYIAFFPSYQFMEDVLEEFEKLASGVELVIQSQFMSENQREEFLEMFEEERDHPMLGFCVMGGVFSEGIDLTHDRLIGVIVVGTGIPQVCNDREIVKNYFDQRGMRGFDYAYLYPGMNKVLQSAGRVIRTEDDKGIILLLDDRFQNRQYQQLFPREWKEYEV
;
A
#
# COMPACT_ATOMS: atom_id res chain seq x y z
N TYR A 1 1.98 14.02 5.48
CA TYR A 1 1.26 13.49 4.31
C TYR A 1 0.03 12.68 4.72
N LEU A 2 0.14 11.58 5.54
CA LEU A 2 -1.03 10.78 5.95
C LEU A 2 -2.17 11.66 6.47
N ARG A 3 -1.88 12.55 7.43
CA ARG A 3 -2.86 13.46 8.02
C ARG A 3 -3.51 14.35 6.95
N SER A 4 -2.71 14.99 6.10
CA SER A 4 -3.22 15.89 5.05
C SER A 4 -4.13 15.17 4.05
N THR A 5 -3.85 13.87 3.79
CA THR A 5 -4.67 13.08 2.87
C THR A 5 -6.05 12.78 3.45
N VAL A 6 -6.11 12.35 4.72
CA VAL A 6 -7.38 11.99 5.36
C VAL A 6 -8.22 13.22 5.73
N ASP A 7 -7.60 14.39 5.92
CA ASP A 7 -8.31 15.65 6.16
C ASP A 7 -9.06 16.19 4.91
N GLY A 8 -8.69 15.70 3.73
CA GLY A 8 -9.25 16.18 2.47
C GLY A 8 -10.72 15.78 2.24
N LYS A 9 -11.12 14.61 2.73
CA LYS A 9 -12.49 14.08 2.55
C LYS A 9 -12.78 13.02 3.60
N ASN A 10 -14.00 13.03 4.16
CA ASN A 10 -14.47 11.95 5.03
C ASN A 10 -14.66 10.66 4.25
N GLY A 11 -14.37 9.52 4.88
CA GLY A 11 -14.49 8.19 4.31
C GLY A 11 -13.31 7.29 4.69
N ASN A 12 -13.23 6.12 4.06
CA ASN A 12 -12.30 5.09 4.43
C ASN A 12 -11.01 5.16 3.59
N TYR A 13 -9.88 5.11 4.27
CA TYR A 13 -8.54 5.09 3.69
C TYR A 13 -7.75 3.88 4.20
N ILE A 14 -6.80 3.37 3.39
CA ILE A 14 -5.81 2.38 3.85
C ILE A 14 -4.41 2.89 3.54
N ALA A 15 -3.51 2.81 4.52
CA ALA A 15 -2.09 3.01 4.34
C ALA A 15 -1.35 1.67 4.41
N PHE A 16 -0.57 1.36 3.38
CA PHE A 16 0.25 0.15 3.28
C PHE A 16 1.71 0.47 3.55
N PHE A 17 2.30 -0.24 4.50
CA PHE A 17 3.68 -0.06 4.96
C PHE A 17 4.59 -1.24 4.57
N PRO A 18 5.91 -1.04 4.47
CA PRO A 18 6.84 -2.10 4.05
C PRO A 18 7.04 -3.20 5.09
N SER A 19 6.77 -2.93 6.37
CA SER A 19 6.89 -3.89 7.47
C SER A 19 6.05 -3.46 8.67
N TYR A 20 5.78 -4.41 9.58
CA TYR A 20 5.09 -4.13 10.85
C TYR A 20 5.85 -3.12 11.71
N GLN A 21 7.17 -3.26 11.84
CA GLN A 21 7.97 -2.31 12.63
C GLN A 21 7.86 -0.89 12.09
N PHE A 22 7.98 -0.70 10.77
CA PHE A 22 7.83 0.64 10.17
C PHE A 22 6.42 1.19 10.35
N MET A 23 5.41 0.33 10.24
CA MET A 23 4.01 0.69 10.48
C MET A 23 3.79 1.17 11.92
N GLU A 24 4.33 0.45 12.90
CA GLU A 24 4.25 0.77 14.33
C GLU A 24 4.95 2.10 14.65
N ASP A 25 6.15 2.31 14.10
CA ASP A 25 6.91 3.57 14.28
C ASP A 25 6.11 4.77 13.73
N VAL A 26 5.48 4.61 12.56
CA VAL A 26 4.63 5.67 11.97
C VAL A 26 3.34 5.85 12.74
N LEU A 27 2.73 4.78 13.22
CA LEU A 27 1.50 4.82 14.01
C LEU A 27 1.70 5.64 15.29
N GLU A 28 2.78 5.39 16.04
CA GLU A 28 3.11 6.12 17.27
C GLU A 28 3.19 7.64 17.03
N GLU A 29 3.78 8.06 15.92
CA GLU A 29 3.84 9.49 15.55
C GLU A 29 2.49 10.02 15.03
N PHE A 30 1.76 9.18 14.28
CA PHE A 30 0.47 9.59 13.72
C PHE A 30 -0.61 9.75 14.81
N GLU A 31 -0.63 8.91 15.84
CA GLU A 31 -1.59 9.00 16.95
C GLU A 31 -1.55 10.38 17.66
N LYS A 32 -0.38 11.01 17.70
CA LYS A 32 -0.21 12.37 18.25
C LYS A 32 -0.96 13.43 17.41
N LEU A 33 -1.28 13.11 16.17
CA LEU A 33 -1.93 13.98 15.17
C LEU A 33 -3.34 13.51 14.80
N ALA A 34 -3.78 12.35 15.28
CA ALA A 34 -4.96 11.64 14.77
C ALA A 34 -6.31 12.13 15.32
N SER A 35 -6.37 13.32 15.94
CA SER A 35 -7.63 13.87 16.46
C SER A 35 -8.71 13.87 15.37
N GLY A 36 -9.83 13.18 15.63
CA GLY A 36 -10.96 13.08 14.69
C GLY A 36 -10.76 12.08 13.54
N VAL A 37 -9.72 11.23 13.58
CA VAL A 37 -9.51 10.11 12.65
C VAL A 37 -9.71 8.80 13.40
N GLU A 38 -10.54 7.92 12.89
CA GLU A 38 -10.66 6.55 13.41
C GLU A 38 -9.51 5.71 12.85
N LEU A 39 -8.86 4.92 13.72
CA LEU A 39 -7.72 4.09 13.34
C LEU A 39 -8.07 2.62 13.44
N VAL A 40 -7.76 1.86 12.39
CA VAL A 40 -7.91 0.40 12.33
C VAL A 40 -6.57 -0.20 11.93
N ILE A 41 -6.03 -1.08 12.77
CA ILE A 41 -4.63 -1.52 12.66
C ILE A 41 -4.56 -3.02 12.42
N GLN A 42 -3.87 -3.42 11.35
CA GLN A 42 -3.57 -4.81 11.08
C GLN A 42 -2.61 -5.37 12.15
N SER A 43 -3.03 -6.42 12.84
CA SER A 43 -2.13 -7.20 13.70
C SER A 43 -1.35 -8.24 12.89
N GLN A 44 -0.15 -8.58 13.34
CA GLN A 44 0.70 -9.60 12.69
C GLN A 44 0.04 -11.01 12.74
N PHE A 45 -0.68 -11.30 13.81
CA PHE A 45 -1.33 -12.59 14.04
C PHE A 45 -2.84 -12.38 14.19
N MET A 46 -3.55 -12.32 13.07
CA MET A 46 -5.01 -12.22 13.05
C MET A 46 -5.61 -13.56 12.71
N SER A 47 -6.58 -14.01 13.53
CA SER A 47 -7.47 -15.10 13.17
C SER A 47 -8.35 -14.72 11.97
N GLU A 48 -9.02 -15.69 11.37
CA GLU A 48 -9.95 -15.42 10.26
C GLU A 48 -11.08 -14.48 10.68
N ASN A 49 -11.69 -14.69 11.85
CA ASN A 49 -12.72 -13.80 12.38
C ASN A 49 -12.22 -12.36 12.57
N GLN A 50 -11.00 -12.18 13.09
CA GLN A 50 -10.43 -10.83 13.24
C GLN A 50 -10.15 -10.14 11.90
N ARG A 51 -9.88 -10.91 10.85
CA ARG A 51 -9.74 -10.36 9.49
C ARG A 51 -11.09 -9.93 8.93
N GLU A 52 -12.12 -10.74 9.15
CA GLU A 52 -13.50 -10.40 8.78
C GLU A 52 -13.96 -9.13 9.50
N GLU A 53 -13.80 -9.06 10.84
CA GLU A 53 -14.10 -7.87 11.64
C GLU A 53 -13.35 -6.63 11.13
N PHE A 54 -12.06 -6.78 10.78
CA PHE A 54 -11.28 -5.68 10.21
C PHE A 54 -11.87 -5.18 8.87
N LEU A 55 -12.36 -6.10 8.04
CA LEU A 55 -12.95 -5.75 6.74
C LEU A 55 -14.34 -5.12 6.89
N GLU A 56 -15.15 -5.62 7.83
CA GLU A 56 -16.47 -5.07 8.13
C GLU A 56 -16.39 -3.60 8.53
N MET A 57 -15.28 -3.16 9.17
CA MET A 57 -15.06 -1.75 9.49
C MET A 57 -15.07 -0.85 8.25
N PHE A 58 -14.72 -1.36 7.08
CA PHE A 58 -14.71 -0.60 5.83
C PHE A 58 -16.08 -0.64 5.10
N GLU A 59 -17.03 -1.41 5.57
CA GLU A 59 -18.37 -1.50 4.96
C GLU A 59 -19.29 -0.36 5.36
N GLU A 60 -18.99 0.34 6.46
CA GLU A 60 -19.80 1.41 6.98
C GLU A 60 -19.53 2.74 6.27
N GLU A 61 -20.58 3.46 5.87
CA GLU A 61 -20.48 4.86 5.48
C GLU A 61 -20.18 5.70 6.72
N ARG A 62 -19.20 6.60 6.58
CA ARG A 62 -18.71 7.41 7.70
C ARG A 62 -18.81 8.90 7.41
N ASP A 63 -19.17 9.66 8.44
CA ASP A 63 -19.18 11.13 8.45
C ASP A 63 -17.83 11.73 8.93
N HIS A 64 -16.84 10.88 9.21
CA HIS A 64 -15.47 11.20 9.61
C HIS A 64 -14.45 10.31 8.87
N PRO A 65 -13.19 10.70 8.82
CA PRO A 65 -12.17 9.86 8.17
C PRO A 65 -11.79 8.65 9.03
N MET A 66 -11.68 7.48 8.39
CA MET A 66 -11.08 6.29 8.96
C MET A 66 -9.82 5.91 8.17
N LEU A 67 -8.75 5.56 8.87
CA LEU A 67 -7.49 5.14 8.28
C LEU A 67 -7.07 3.75 8.78
N GLY A 68 -7.04 2.77 7.87
CA GLY A 68 -6.48 1.45 8.10
C GLY A 68 -4.96 1.46 7.95
N PHE A 69 -4.25 0.88 8.91
CA PHE A 69 -2.80 0.64 8.86
C PHE A 69 -2.56 -0.82 8.51
N CYS A 70 -1.95 -1.09 7.36
CA CYS A 70 -1.72 -2.44 6.84
C CYS A 70 -0.27 -2.61 6.34
N VAL A 71 0.18 -3.86 6.20
CA VAL A 71 1.50 -4.18 5.65
C VAL A 71 1.38 -4.68 4.21
N MET A 72 2.24 -4.17 3.33
CA MET A 72 2.30 -4.60 1.92
C MET A 72 2.65 -6.09 1.80
N GLY A 73 1.96 -6.80 0.91
CA GLY A 73 2.14 -8.24 0.73
C GLY A 73 1.55 -9.08 1.88
N GLY A 74 0.80 -8.46 2.79
CA GLY A 74 -0.01 -9.14 3.81
C GLY A 74 -1.39 -9.53 3.28
N VAL A 75 -2.16 -10.18 4.12
CA VAL A 75 -3.52 -10.70 3.77
C VAL A 75 -4.44 -9.62 3.20
N PHE A 76 -4.28 -8.38 3.61
CA PHE A 76 -5.11 -7.26 3.15
C PHE A 76 -4.61 -6.61 1.85
N SER A 77 -3.40 -6.89 1.39
CA SER A 77 -2.93 -6.45 0.08
C SER A 77 -3.27 -7.44 -1.05
N GLU A 78 -3.60 -8.70 -0.73
CA GLU A 78 -3.81 -9.75 -1.73
C GLU A 78 -5.24 -10.32 -1.78
N GLY A 79 -6.06 -10.17 -0.78
CA GLY A 79 -7.33 -10.91 -0.66
C GLY A 79 -8.57 -10.09 -0.33
N ILE A 80 -8.47 -8.77 -0.23
CA ILE A 80 -9.61 -7.94 0.15
C ILE A 80 -10.47 -7.63 -1.06
N ASP A 81 -11.75 -7.90 -0.97
CA ASP A 81 -12.76 -7.43 -1.90
C ASP A 81 -13.60 -6.31 -1.26
N LEU A 82 -13.00 -5.13 -1.14
CA LEU A 82 -13.71 -3.90 -0.79
C LEU A 82 -14.30 -3.33 -2.08
N THR A 83 -15.47 -3.82 -2.49
CA THR A 83 -16.18 -3.36 -3.68
C THR A 83 -16.94 -2.06 -3.41
N HIS A 84 -17.06 -1.22 -4.45
CA HIS A 84 -17.75 0.07 -4.45
C HIS A 84 -17.09 1.17 -3.61
N ASP A 85 -17.77 2.26 -3.34
CA ASP A 85 -17.28 3.50 -2.67
C ASP A 85 -16.75 3.31 -1.22
N ARG A 86 -16.49 2.09 -0.80
CA ARG A 86 -16.03 1.73 0.55
C ARG A 86 -14.61 2.20 0.86
N LEU A 87 -13.78 2.38 -0.17
CA LEU A 87 -12.41 2.86 -0.03
C LEU A 87 -12.18 4.03 -0.97
N ILE A 88 -11.97 5.22 -0.42
CA ILE A 88 -11.79 6.45 -1.21
C ILE A 88 -10.32 6.82 -1.41
N GLY A 89 -9.40 6.20 -0.68
CA GLY A 89 -7.98 6.45 -0.86
C GLY A 89 -7.08 5.33 -0.36
N VAL A 90 -5.99 5.12 -1.08
CA VAL A 90 -4.89 4.22 -0.70
C VAL A 90 -3.60 5.01 -0.64
N ILE A 91 -2.84 4.80 0.42
CA ILE A 91 -1.53 5.39 0.63
C ILE A 91 -0.50 4.25 0.67
N VAL A 92 0.48 4.28 -0.22
CA VAL A 92 1.55 3.28 -0.25
C VAL A 92 2.84 3.93 0.20
N VAL A 93 3.38 3.46 1.33
CA VAL A 93 4.60 3.99 1.94
C VAL A 93 5.77 3.08 1.60
N GLY A 94 6.74 3.63 0.86
CA GLY A 94 7.89 2.85 0.38
C GLY A 94 7.62 2.06 -0.90
N THR A 95 8.68 1.53 -1.48
CA THR A 95 8.66 0.84 -2.79
C THR A 95 8.43 -0.66 -2.71
N GLY A 96 8.09 -1.19 -1.52
CA GLY A 96 7.82 -2.61 -1.33
C GLY A 96 9.01 -3.55 -1.58
N ILE A 97 10.22 -3.01 -1.82
CA ILE A 97 11.42 -3.81 -2.08
C ILE A 97 11.65 -4.79 -0.91
N PRO A 98 11.73 -6.09 -1.20
CA PRO A 98 11.94 -7.09 -0.16
C PRO A 98 13.35 -7.01 0.43
N GLN A 99 13.50 -7.54 1.64
CA GLN A 99 14.80 -7.63 2.30
C GLN A 99 15.76 -8.53 1.52
N VAL A 100 17.06 -8.20 1.62
CA VAL A 100 18.13 -9.01 1.05
C VAL A 100 18.19 -10.37 1.76
N CYS A 101 18.15 -11.44 0.98
CA CYS A 101 18.29 -12.80 1.47
C CYS A 101 18.98 -13.68 0.42
N ASN A 102 19.49 -14.84 0.83
CA ASN A 102 20.23 -15.75 -0.05
C ASN A 102 19.44 -16.16 -1.30
N ASP A 103 18.15 -16.47 -1.15
CA ASP A 103 17.31 -16.89 -2.28
C ASP A 103 17.20 -15.79 -3.34
N ARG A 104 17.06 -14.54 -2.92
CA ARG A 104 17.00 -13.39 -3.83
C ARG A 104 18.35 -13.10 -4.47
N GLU A 105 19.45 -13.25 -3.74
CA GLU A 105 20.79 -13.14 -4.32
C GLU A 105 21.07 -14.23 -5.36
N ILE A 106 20.56 -15.45 -5.17
CA ILE A 106 20.62 -16.51 -6.18
C ILE A 106 19.86 -16.08 -7.45
N VAL A 107 18.64 -15.58 -7.30
CA VAL A 107 17.83 -15.08 -8.44
C VAL A 107 18.53 -13.92 -9.13
N LYS A 108 19.05 -12.95 -8.36
CA LYS A 108 19.79 -11.81 -8.89
C LYS A 108 21.00 -12.28 -9.71
N ASN A 109 21.84 -13.13 -9.15
CA ASN A 109 23.04 -13.65 -9.81
C ASN A 109 22.69 -14.46 -11.07
N TYR A 110 21.62 -15.25 -11.05
CA TYR A 110 21.15 -15.99 -12.21
C TYR A 110 20.85 -15.09 -13.41
N PHE A 111 20.18 -13.96 -13.19
CA PHE A 111 19.85 -13.00 -14.25
C PHE A 111 21.08 -12.17 -14.65
N ASP A 112 21.94 -11.76 -13.71
CA ASP A 112 23.18 -11.03 -14.00
C ASP A 112 24.11 -11.84 -14.92
N GLN A 113 24.26 -13.16 -14.70
CA GLN A 113 25.04 -14.06 -15.55
C GLN A 113 24.50 -14.19 -17.00
N ARG A 114 23.26 -13.81 -17.22
CA ARG A 114 22.60 -13.79 -18.55
C ARG A 114 22.59 -12.41 -19.20
N GLY A 115 23.33 -11.46 -18.65
CA GLY A 115 23.40 -10.09 -19.16
C GLY A 115 22.13 -9.26 -18.89
N MET A 116 21.27 -9.72 -17.97
CA MET A 116 20.08 -9.01 -17.53
C MET A 116 20.37 -8.25 -16.23
N ARG A 117 19.50 -7.30 -15.89
CA ARG A 117 19.60 -6.56 -14.62
C ARG A 117 19.03 -7.39 -13.47
N GLY A 118 19.84 -8.27 -12.86
CA GLY A 118 19.39 -9.20 -11.82
C GLY A 118 18.70 -8.53 -10.64
N PHE A 119 19.10 -7.30 -10.27
CA PHE A 119 18.42 -6.52 -9.24
C PHE A 119 16.95 -6.25 -9.59
N ASP A 120 16.64 -5.99 -10.84
CA ASP A 120 15.26 -5.71 -11.25
C ASP A 120 14.37 -6.94 -11.03
N TYR A 121 14.85 -8.13 -11.36
CA TYR A 121 14.10 -9.37 -11.20
C TYR A 121 13.98 -9.84 -9.75
N ALA A 122 15.04 -9.68 -8.96
CA ALA A 122 15.06 -10.14 -7.57
C ALA A 122 14.38 -9.18 -6.59
N TYR A 123 14.36 -7.88 -6.89
CA TYR A 123 13.98 -6.85 -5.93
C TYR A 123 12.97 -5.84 -6.49
N LEU A 124 13.29 -5.17 -7.61
CA LEU A 124 12.48 -4.07 -8.10
C LEU A 124 11.08 -4.54 -8.55
N TYR A 125 11.00 -5.53 -9.42
CA TYR A 125 9.71 -6.03 -9.92
C TYR A 125 8.85 -6.64 -8.82
N PRO A 126 9.38 -7.50 -7.93
CA PRO A 126 8.62 -7.98 -6.78
C PRO A 126 8.13 -6.87 -5.84
N GLY A 127 8.95 -5.82 -5.64
CA GLY A 127 8.55 -4.66 -4.86
C GLY A 127 7.42 -3.89 -5.51
N MET A 128 7.58 -3.55 -6.79
CA MET A 128 6.54 -2.83 -7.54
C MET A 128 5.24 -3.62 -7.66
N ASN A 129 5.30 -4.94 -7.80
CA ASN A 129 4.09 -5.76 -7.78
C ASN A 129 3.29 -5.59 -6.49
N LYS A 130 3.95 -5.54 -5.33
CA LYS A 130 3.27 -5.27 -4.05
C LYS A 130 2.65 -3.87 -4.01
N VAL A 131 3.38 -2.85 -4.51
CA VAL A 131 2.86 -1.49 -4.63
C VAL A 131 1.60 -1.45 -5.49
N LEU A 132 1.66 -2.07 -6.67
CA LEU A 132 0.53 -2.11 -7.61
C LEU A 132 -0.66 -2.89 -7.07
N GLN A 133 -0.42 -4.01 -6.39
CA GLN A 133 -1.48 -4.78 -5.72
C GLN A 133 -2.16 -3.96 -4.62
N SER A 134 -1.38 -3.26 -3.79
CA SER A 134 -1.90 -2.40 -2.73
C SER A 134 -2.69 -1.22 -3.32
N ALA A 135 -2.15 -0.54 -4.32
CA ALA A 135 -2.80 0.59 -4.98
C ALA A 135 -4.10 0.19 -5.71
N GLY A 136 -4.11 -1.00 -6.33
CA GLY A 136 -5.28 -1.55 -7.02
C GLY A 136 -6.46 -1.90 -6.09
N ARG A 137 -6.37 -1.61 -4.78
CA ARG A 137 -7.51 -1.81 -3.86
C ARG A 137 -8.57 -0.72 -3.95
N VAL A 138 -8.21 0.47 -4.41
CA VAL A 138 -9.14 1.63 -4.47
C VAL A 138 -9.83 1.76 -5.82
N ILE A 139 -9.20 1.35 -6.93
CA ILE A 139 -9.76 1.44 -8.28
C ILE A 139 -9.79 0.05 -8.90
N ARG A 140 -10.97 -0.52 -9.13
CA ARG A 140 -11.18 -1.86 -9.67
C ARG A 140 -12.05 -1.88 -10.92
N THR A 141 -12.96 -0.92 -11.03
CA THR A 141 -13.88 -0.77 -12.16
C THR A 141 -13.67 0.58 -12.84
N GLU A 142 -14.25 0.75 -14.03
CA GLU A 142 -14.18 2.01 -14.80
C GLU A 142 -14.93 3.16 -14.10
N ASP A 143 -15.85 2.84 -13.20
CA ASP A 143 -16.67 3.81 -12.48
C ASP A 143 -16.06 4.23 -11.12
N ASP A 144 -15.07 3.47 -10.61
CA ASP A 144 -14.44 3.74 -9.33
C ASP A 144 -13.61 5.02 -9.37
N LYS A 145 -13.72 5.82 -8.31
CA LYS A 145 -12.94 7.05 -8.11
C LYS A 145 -12.26 7.01 -6.76
N GLY A 146 -10.96 7.28 -6.75
CA GLY A 146 -10.22 7.32 -5.50
C GLY A 146 -8.84 7.95 -5.66
N ILE A 147 -8.18 8.16 -4.54
CA ILE A 147 -6.83 8.73 -4.47
C ILE A 147 -5.83 7.60 -4.24
N ILE A 148 -4.77 7.58 -5.04
CA ILE A 148 -3.59 6.75 -4.82
C ILE A 148 -2.43 7.68 -4.50
N LEU A 149 -1.90 7.59 -3.29
CA LEU A 149 -0.74 8.35 -2.85
C LEU A 149 0.47 7.43 -2.69
N LEU A 150 1.55 7.71 -3.41
CA LEU A 150 2.80 6.96 -3.34
C LEU A 150 3.84 7.80 -2.57
N LEU A 151 4.26 7.35 -1.40
CA LEU A 151 5.17 8.06 -0.50
C LEU A 151 6.55 7.40 -0.48
N ASP A 152 7.37 7.74 -1.47
CA ASP A 152 8.80 7.43 -1.52
C ASP A 152 9.46 8.20 -2.69
N ASP A 153 10.58 8.85 -2.46
CA ASP A 153 11.30 9.63 -3.48
C ASP A 153 11.70 8.79 -4.70
N ARG A 154 11.91 7.49 -4.52
CA ARG A 154 12.26 6.56 -5.59
C ARG A 154 11.20 6.47 -6.68
N PHE A 155 9.93 6.76 -6.38
CA PHE A 155 8.87 6.80 -7.39
C PHE A 155 9.07 7.92 -8.41
N GLN A 156 9.87 8.94 -8.11
CA GLN A 156 10.24 9.98 -9.06
C GLN A 156 11.31 9.51 -10.07
N ASN A 157 11.98 8.39 -9.82
CA ASN A 157 12.98 7.85 -10.72
C ASN A 157 12.31 7.18 -11.94
N ARG A 158 12.79 7.47 -13.14
CA ARG A 158 12.28 6.90 -14.40
C ARG A 158 12.17 5.37 -14.38
N GLN A 159 13.05 4.69 -13.67
CA GLN A 159 13.03 3.23 -13.53
C GLN A 159 11.75 2.72 -12.87
N TYR A 160 11.25 3.41 -11.87
CA TYR A 160 9.98 3.08 -11.20
C TYR A 160 8.78 3.52 -12.03
N GLN A 161 8.83 4.73 -12.60
CA GLN A 161 7.74 5.28 -13.43
C GLN A 161 7.43 4.43 -14.67
N GLN A 162 8.45 3.78 -15.26
CA GLN A 162 8.26 2.85 -16.36
C GLN A 162 7.44 1.60 -16.00
N LEU A 163 7.30 1.31 -14.71
CA LEU A 163 6.53 0.18 -14.19
C LEU A 163 5.11 0.59 -13.77
N PHE A 164 4.77 1.87 -13.84
CA PHE A 164 3.42 2.34 -13.56
C PHE A 164 2.43 1.83 -14.62
N PRO A 165 1.20 1.50 -14.22
CA PRO A 165 0.14 1.20 -15.15
C PRO A 165 -0.08 2.32 -16.17
N ARG A 166 -0.62 1.98 -17.35
CA ARG A 166 -0.88 2.97 -18.39
C ARG A 166 -1.90 4.02 -17.97
N GLU A 167 -2.77 3.66 -17.06
CA GLU A 167 -3.83 4.48 -16.47
C GLU A 167 -3.26 5.58 -15.56
N TRP A 168 -2.05 5.40 -15.01
CA TRP A 168 -1.37 6.37 -14.15
C TRP A 168 -0.52 7.38 -14.92
N LYS A 169 -0.92 7.80 -16.11
CA LYS A 169 -0.14 8.75 -16.93
C LYS A 169 -0.22 10.17 -16.44
N GLU A 170 -1.30 10.52 -15.77
CA GLU A 170 -1.53 11.85 -15.22
C GLU A 170 -1.44 11.72 -13.69
N TYR A 171 -0.30 12.13 -13.12
CA TYR A 171 -0.08 12.18 -11.69
C TYR A 171 0.60 13.50 -11.31
N GLU A 172 0.34 13.95 -10.11
CA GLU A 172 0.96 15.14 -9.51
C GLU A 172 2.15 14.70 -8.62
N VAL A 173 3.19 15.55 -8.52
CA VAL A 173 4.41 15.32 -7.73
C VAL A 173 4.52 16.35 -6.61
#